data_3065e05633459182de9afb6ad30f4493
#
_entry.id   3065e05633459182de9afb6ad30f4493
#
_cell.length_a   1.000
_cell.length_b   1.000
_cell.length_c   1.000
_cell.angle_alpha   90.00
_cell.angle_beta   90.00
_cell.angle_gamma   90.00
#
_symmetry.space_group_name_H-M   'P 1'
#
loop_
_entity.id
_entity.type
_entity.pdbx_description
1 polymer ?
#
loop_
_entity_poly.entity_id
_entity_poly.type
_entity_poly.pdbx_seq_one_letter_code
_entity_poly.pdbx_strand_id
1 'polypeptide(L)'
;MLYTDEYKQQLEQMHKTTKWGGKVASKVKYIVPVAKELGSTTILDYGCGSGTFKRVCNQDFPDIEVIEYDPGIAGKDNDPKQADYIVSVDVLEHIEPNAIHDVLAHIKEKMLKGGFFHICLSSAFAILPDGRNAHLIVNDANWWKSLIEQYFIVEEKYRTKNHLAIFVKPK
;
A
#
# COMPACT_ATOMS: atom_id res chain seq x y z
N MET A 1 -5.09 13.07 -9.81
CA MET A 1 -6.28 12.19 -9.65
C MET A 1 -5.80 10.84 -9.17
N LEU A 2 -6.28 10.32 -8.03
CA LEU A 2 -5.77 9.06 -7.45
C LEU A 2 -6.36 7.80 -8.10
N TYR A 3 -7.52 7.91 -8.69
CA TYR A 3 -8.28 6.85 -9.40
C TYR A 3 -9.41 7.48 -10.22
N THR A 4 -9.88 6.75 -11.22
CA THR A 4 -11.10 7.13 -11.95
C THR A 4 -12.35 6.67 -11.19
N ASP A 5 -13.49 7.34 -11.39
CA ASP A 5 -14.76 6.94 -10.77
C ASP A 5 -15.17 5.52 -11.19
N GLU A 6 -14.90 5.16 -12.45
CA GLU A 6 -15.17 3.82 -12.97
C GLU A 6 -14.31 2.77 -12.24
N TYR A 7 -13.03 3.04 -12.02
CA TYR A 7 -12.15 2.12 -11.30
C TYR A 7 -12.55 2.00 -9.82
N LYS A 8 -12.96 3.11 -9.18
CA LYS A 8 -13.48 3.06 -7.81
C LYS A 8 -14.68 2.13 -7.69
N GLN A 9 -15.65 2.19 -8.61
CA GLN A 9 -16.82 1.30 -8.63
C GLN A 9 -16.40 -0.18 -8.78
N GLN A 10 -15.38 -0.46 -9.60
CA GLN A 10 -14.84 -1.81 -9.75
C GLN A 10 -14.19 -2.31 -8.47
N LEU A 11 -13.40 -1.48 -7.78
CA LEU A 11 -12.81 -1.81 -6.47
C LEU A 11 -13.90 -2.13 -5.44
N GLU A 12 -14.94 -1.30 -5.35
CA GLU A 12 -16.08 -1.53 -4.45
C GLU A 12 -16.76 -2.88 -4.72
N GLN A 13 -16.93 -3.23 -5.98
CA GLN A 13 -17.50 -4.53 -6.37
C GLN A 13 -16.56 -5.68 -5.99
N MET A 14 -15.27 -5.55 -6.24
CA MET A 14 -14.27 -6.57 -5.89
C MET A 14 -14.21 -6.81 -4.38
N HIS A 15 -14.24 -5.77 -3.56
CA HIS A 15 -14.25 -5.89 -2.10
C HIS A 15 -15.51 -6.60 -1.56
N LYS A 16 -16.64 -6.50 -2.24
CA LYS A 16 -17.88 -7.22 -1.87
C LYS A 16 -17.80 -8.72 -2.17
N THR A 17 -17.05 -9.11 -3.20
CA THR A 17 -17.02 -10.48 -3.72
C THR A 17 -15.76 -11.24 -3.37
N THR A 18 -14.68 -10.54 -3.04
CA THR A 18 -13.35 -11.12 -2.82
C THR A 18 -12.74 -10.60 -1.51
N LYS A 19 -12.19 -11.51 -0.68
CA LYS A 19 -11.45 -11.12 0.53
C LYS A 19 -10.02 -10.71 0.14
N TRP A 20 -9.80 -9.40 -0.08
CA TRP A 20 -8.48 -8.83 -0.26
C TRP A 20 -7.86 -8.36 1.08
N GLY A 21 -6.53 -8.36 1.17
CA GLY A 21 -5.78 -7.76 2.30
C GLY A 21 -5.32 -8.74 3.38
N GLY A 22 -5.32 -10.06 3.15
CA GLY A 22 -4.90 -11.04 4.17
C GLY A 22 -3.39 -11.24 4.33
N LYS A 23 -2.59 -10.96 3.32
CA LYS A 23 -1.15 -11.30 3.28
C LYS A 23 -0.25 -10.41 4.15
N VAL A 24 -0.74 -9.29 4.63
CA VAL A 24 0.04 -8.33 5.43
C VAL A 24 0.30 -8.80 6.86
N ALA A 25 -0.49 -9.72 7.41
CA ALA A 25 -0.41 -10.17 8.79
C ALA A 25 1.01 -10.63 9.21
N SER A 26 1.67 -11.44 8.40
CA SER A 26 3.03 -11.92 8.68
C SER A 26 4.10 -10.85 8.61
N LYS A 27 3.80 -9.70 8.02
CA LYS A 27 4.73 -8.59 7.82
C LYS A 27 4.71 -7.59 8.98
N VAL A 28 3.63 -7.52 9.75
CA VAL A 28 3.45 -6.59 10.89
C VAL A 28 4.64 -6.63 11.84
N LYS A 29 5.06 -7.84 12.22
CA LYS A 29 6.13 -8.09 13.20
C LYS A 29 7.54 -7.62 12.81
N TYR A 30 7.79 -7.29 11.53
CA TYR A 30 9.05 -6.68 11.12
C TYR A 30 8.89 -5.24 10.61
N ILE A 31 7.69 -4.84 10.19
CA ILE A 31 7.41 -3.48 9.78
C ILE A 31 7.32 -2.55 10.99
N VAL A 32 6.51 -2.93 11.98
CA VAL A 32 6.23 -2.07 13.15
C VAL A 32 7.47 -1.78 13.98
N PRO A 33 8.39 -2.74 14.28
CA PRO A 33 9.65 -2.42 14.94
C PRO A 33 10.47 -1.36 14.23
N VAL A 34 10.60 -1.44 12.89
CA VAL A 34 11.33 -0.42 12.10
C VAL A 34 10.65 0.95 12.20
N ALA A 35 9.32 1.01 12.15
CA ALA A 35 8.59 2.25 12.36
C ALA A 35 8.85 2.83 13.76
N LYS A 36 8.87 1.99 14.79
CA LYS A 36 9.16 2.40 16.19
C LYS A 36 10.60 2.89 16.37
N GLU A 37 11.58 2.31 15.68
CA GLU A 37 12.96 2.80 15.67
C GLU A 37 13.08 4.23 15.13
N LEU A 38 12.16 4.63 14.25
CA LEU A 38 12.02 6.01 13.76
C LEU A 38 11.18 6.90 14.71
N GLY A 39 10.80 6.41 15.89
CA GLY A 39 9.94 7.13 16.84
C GLY A 39 8.52 7.32 16.32
N SER A 40 8.01 6.40 15.51
CA SER A 40 6.64 6.47 14.98
C SER A 40 5.62 6.01 16.04
N THR A 41 4.53 6.73 16.13
CA THR A 41 3.36 6.40 16.95
C THR A 41 2.11 6.20 16.12
N THR A 42 2.12 6.66 14.87
CA THR A 42 1.02 6.51 13.92
C THR A 42 1.48 5.81 12.64
N ILE A 43 0.68 4.87 12.14
CA ILE A 43 0.89 4.17 10.87
C ILE A 43 -0.36 4.31 10.00
N LEU A 44 -0.18 4.78 8.76
CA LEU A 44 -1.23 4.75 7.75
C LEU A 44 -1.09 3.46 6.93
N ASP A 45 -2.11 2.61 6.98
CA ASP A 45 -2.28 1.44 6.11
C ASP A 45 -2.96 1.89 4.82
N TYR A 46 -2.16 2.14 3.80
CA TYR A 46 -2.58 2.68 2.50
C TYR A 46 -2.95 1.53 1.56
N GLY A 47 -4.24 1.38 1.28
CA GLY A 47 -4.84 0.21 0.64
C GLY A 47 -5.10 -0.90 1.66
N CYS A 48 -5.76 -0.55 2.77
CA CYS A 48 -5.90 -1.42 3.94
C CYS A 48 -6.79 -2.65 3.72
N GLY A 49 -7.60 -2.67 2.66
CA GLY A 49 -8.49 -3.78 2.37
C GLY A 49 -9.36 -4.16 3.58
N SER A 50 -9.34 -5.42 3.95
CA SER A 50 -10.12 -5.96 5.07
C SER A 50 -9.65 -5.50 6.48
N GLY A 51 -8.62 -4.65 6.58
CA GLY A 51 -8.10 -4.14 7.87
C GLY A 51 -7.26 -5.15 8.65
N THR A 52 -6.65 -6.11 7.98
CA THR A 52 -5.83 -7.13 8.64
C THR A 52 -4.60 -6.54 9.32
N PHE A 53 -3.95 -5.52 8.74
CA PHE A 53 -2.81 -4.86 9.36
C PHE A 53 -3.19 -4.25 10.71
N LYS A 54 -4.25 -3.44 10.74
CA LYS A 54 -4.74 -2.81 11.98
C LYS A 54 -5.10 -3.83 13.04
N ARG A 55 -5.83 -4.88 12.67
CA ARG A 55 -6.23 -5.93 13.61
C ARG A 55 -5.02 -6.59 14.27
N VAL A 56 -4.01 -6.98 13.51
CA VAL A 56 -2.79 -7.62 14.04
C VAL A 56 -1.94 -6.61 14.81
N CYS A 57 -1.80 -5.38 14.30
CA CYS A 57 -1.05 -4.33 14.96
C CYS A 57 -1.64 -3.98 16.34
N ASN A 58 -2.96 -3.82 16.46
CA ASN A 58 -3.62 -3.55 17.74
C ASN A 58 -3.41 -4.67 18.77
N GLN A 59 -3.25 -5.90 18.30
CA GLN A 59 -3.02 -7.08 19.14
C GLN A 59 -1.57 -7.14 19.66
N ASP A 60 -0.60 -6.92 18.77
CA ASP A 60 0.83 -7.12 19.06
C ASP A 60 1.56 -5.82 19.44
N PHE A 61 1.03 -4.65 19.03
CA PHE A 61 1.62 -3.31 19.24
C PHE A 61 0.53 -2.29 19.58
N PRO A 62 -0.13 -2.41 20.76
CA PRO A 62 -1.28 -1.57 21.12
C PRO A 62 -0.96 -0.09 21.33
N ASP A 63 0.33 0.27 21.39
CA ASP A 63 0.85 1.64 21.46
C ASP A 63 0.95 2.35 20.11
N ILE A 64 0.65 1.65 19.00
CA ILE A 64 0.62 2.21 17.65
C ILE A 64 -0.83 2.48 17.21
N GLU A 65 -1.11 3.71 16.85
CA GLU A 65 -2.37 4.06 16.20
C GLU A 65 -2.31 3.71 14.71
N VAL A 66 -3.24 2.89 14.22
CA VAL A 66 -3.35 2.57 12.80
C VAL A 66 -4.52 3.32 12.16
N ILE A 67 -4.19 4.17 11.18
CA ILE A 67 -5.13 4.86 10.31
C ILE A 67 -5.34 3.98 9.07
N GLU A 68 -6.57 3.75 8.66
CA GLU A 68 -6.91 2.94 7.49
C GLU A 68 -7.37 3.83 6.33
N TYR A 69 -6.86 3.56 5.15
CA TYR A 69 -7.31 4.18 3.90
C TYR A 69 -7.46 3.14 2.79
N ASP A 70 -8.61 3.12 2.15
CA ASP A 70 -8.88 2.29 0.96
C ASP A 70 -10.01 2.92 0.14
N PRO A 71 -9.75 3.37 -1.11
CA PRO A 71 -10.77 4.05 -1.92
C PRO A 71 -11.94 3.15 -2.33
N GLY A 72 -11.76 1.82 -2.29
CA GLY A 72 -12.79 0.83 -2.61
C GLY A 72 -13.67 0.44 -1.43
N ILE A 73 -13.50 1.04 -0.24
CA ILE A 73 -14.24 0.66 0.97
C ILE A 73 -14.91 1.87 1.60
N ALA A 74 -16.24 1.88 1.59
CA ALA A 74 -17.03 2.95 2.20
C ALA A 74 -16.65 3.16 3.67
N GLY A 75 -16.40 4.42 4.04
CA GLY A 75 -15.95 4.82 5.38
C GLY A 75 -14.44 4.75 5.58
N LYS A 76 -13.67 4.21 4.63
CA LYS A 76 -12.21 4.26 4.59
C LYS A 76 -11.67 5.04 3.38
N ASP A 77 -12.55 5.60 2.58
CA ASP A 77 -12.27 6.30 1.32
C ASP A 77 -12.10 7.81 1.46
N ASN A 78 -12.20 8.35 2.67
CA ASN A 78 -11.88 9.75 2.94
C ASN A 78 -10.37 10.00 2.88
N ASP A 79 -9.96 11.19 2.43
CA ASP A 79 -8.56 11.61 2.41
C ASP A 79 -7.92 11.42 3.79
N PRO A 80 -6.87 10.58 3.91
CA PRO A 80 -6.32 10.25 5.21
C PRO A 80 -5.48 11.40 5.77
N LYS A 81 -5.39 11.47 7.09
CA LYS A 81 -4.43 12.35 7.76
C LYS A 81 -2.99 11.89 7.51
N GLN A 82 -2.04 12.80 7.69
CA GLN A 82 -0.63 12.45 7.76
C GLN A 82 -0.37 11.45 8.89
N ALA A 83 0.60 10.57 8.68
CA ALA A 83 1.07 9.61 9.68
C ALA A 83 2.59 9.59 9.73
N ASP A 84 3.15 9.18 10.86
CA ASP A 84 4.60 9.01 11.00
C ASP A 84 5.14 8.02 9.97
N TYR A 85 4.44 6.92 9.77
CA TYR A 85 4.87 5.83 8.90
C TYR A 85 3.74 5.40 7.97
N ILE A 86 4.08 5.01 6.73
CA ILE A 86 3.09 4.51 5.76
C ILE A 86 3.43 3.07 5.37
N VAL A 87 2.43 2.23 5.37
CA VAL A 87 2.51 0.84 4.90
C VAL A 87 1.63 0.68 3.67
N SER A 88 2.18 0.12 2.60
CA SER A 88 1.43 -0.24 1.39
C SER A 88 1.88 -1.64 0.94
N VAL A 89 0.99 -2.61 1.05
CA VAL A 89 1.32 -4.03 0.80
C VAL A 89 0.37 -4.63 -0.23
N ASP A 90 0.91 -4.98 -1.38
CA ASP A 90 0.17 -5.51 -2.53
C ASP A 90 -0.96 -4.53 -2.95
N VAL A 91 -0.58 -3.28 -3.20
CA VAL A 91 -1.49 -2.17 -3.55
C VAL A 91 -1.03 -1.43 -4.81
N LEU A 92 0.24 -1.06 -4.89
CA LEU A 92 0.74 -0.17 -5.96
C LEU A 92 0.58 -0.79 -7.35
N GLU A 93 0.70 -2.09 -7.48
CA GLU A 93 0.46 -2.84 -8.72
C GLU A 93 -0.99 -2.79 -9.21
N HIS A 94 -1.93 -2.47 -8.31
CA HIS A 94 -3.35 -2.33 -8.65
C HIS A 94 -3.72 -0.92 -9.14
N ILE A 95 -2.84 0.07 -8.99
CA ILE A 95 -3.11 1.45 -9.37
C ILE A 95 -3.21 1.58 -10.89
N GLU A 96 -4.14 2.39 -11.37
CA GLU A 96 -4.23 2.72 -12.80
C GLU A 96 -2.92 3.37 -13.28
N PRO A 97 -2.35 2.95 -14.44
CA PRO A 97 -1.04 3.44 -14.91
C PRO A 97 -0.94 4.97 -15.05
N ASN A 98 -2.05 5.64 -15.35
CA ASN A 98 -2.12 7.10 -15.44
C ASN A 98 -2.22 7.81 -14.07
N ALA A 99 -2.52 7.08 -13.00
CA ALA A 99 -2.67 7.62 -11.65
C ALA A 99 -1.47 7.35 -10.73
N ILE A 100 -0.53 6.48 -11.12
CA ILE A 100 0.56 6.03 -10.22
C ILE A 100 1.42 7.19 -9.70
N HIS A 101 1.69 8.19 -10.52
CA HIS A 101 2.48 9.35 -10.12
C HIS A 101 1.73 10.20 -9.08
N ASP A 102 0.43 10.40 -9.26
CA ASP A 102 -0.42 11.14 -8.31
C ASP A 102 -0.54 10.38 -6.99
N VAL A 103 -0.65 9.05 -7.03
CA VAL A 103 -0.68 8.19 -5.84
C VAL A 103 0.63 8.26 -5.08
N LEU A 104 1.78 8.17 -5.74
CA LEU A 104 3.08 8.28 -5.07
C LEU A 104 3.31 9.68 -4.48
N ALA A 105 2.85 10.74 -5.16
CA ALA A 105 2.88 12.10 -4.62
C ALA A 105 1.97 12.24 -3.40
N HIS A 106 0.77 11.66 -3.43
CA HIS A 106 -0.15 11.64 -2.30
C HIS A 106 0.42 10.88 -1.09
N ILE A 107 0.99 9.69 -1.31
CA ILE A 107 1.68 8.95 -0.25
C ILE A 107 2.81 9.79 0.36
N LYS A 108 3.60 10.48 -0.48
CA LYS A 108 4.67 11.36 -0.01
C LYS A 108 4.14 12.52 0.87
N GLU A 109 3.03 13.14 0.46
CA GLU A 109 2.37 14.21 1.25
C GLU A 109 1.91 13.72 2.64
N LYS A 110 1.46 12.46 2.72
CA LYS A 110 0.95 11.88 3.98
C LYS A 110 2.04 11.29 4.88
N MET A 111 3.28 11.15 4.39
CA MET A 111 4.39 10.49 5.08
C MET A 111 5.26 11.49 5.86
N LEU A 112 5.44 11.28 7.16
CA LEU A 112 6.28 12.16 7.99
C LEU A 112 7.71 11.62 8.18
N LYS A 113 7.90 10.32 8.42
CA LYS A 113 9.20 9.75 8.80
C LYS A 113 9.70 8.64 7.88
N GLY A 114 8.81 7.77 7.42
CA GLY A 114 9.19 6.67 6.55
C GLY A 114 8.04 5.76 6.19
N GLY A 115 8.34 4.69 5.45
CA GLY A 115 7.33 3.74 5.05
C GLY A 115 7.90 2.40 4.61
N PHE A 116 6.99 1.47 4.37
CA PHE A 116 7.28 0.15 3.82
C PHE A 116 6.33 -0.14 2.66
N PHE A 117 6.90 -0.48 1.50
CA PHE A 117 6.12 -0.91 0.33
C PHE A 117 6.48 -2.34 -0.02
N HIS A 118 5.46 -3.15 -0.28
CA HIS A 118 5.58 -4.48 -0.85
C HIS A 118 4.75 -4.54 -2.12
N ILE A 119 5.37 -4.97 -3.22
CA ILE A 119 4.79 -4.90 -4.56
C ILE A 119 4.89 -6.28 -5.21
N CYS A 120 3.79 -6.77 -5.76
CA CYS A 120 3.79 -7.97 -6.59
C CYS A 120 4.19 -7.62 -8.03
N LEU A 121 5.17 -8.36 -8.58
CA LEU A 121 5.76 -8.10 -9.91
C LEU A 121 5.14 -8.95 -11.02
N SER A 122 4.20 -9.82 -10.68
CA SER A 122 3.52 -10.72 -11.61
C SER A 122 2.04 -10.40 -11.75
N SER A 123 1.40 -10.89 -12.80
CA SER A 123 -0.05 -10.76 -12.98
C SER A 123 -0.81 -11.39 -11.82
N ALA A 124 -1.96 -10.80 -11.47
CA ALA A 124 -2.90 -11.37 -10.51
C ALA A 124 -3.65 -12.57 -11.08
N PHE A 125 -4.16 -13.42 -10.20
CA PHE A 125 -5.18 -14.41 -10.60
C PHE A 125 -6.56 -13.77 -10.79
N ALA A 126 -6.82 -12.64 -10.10
CA ALA A 126 -8.07 -11.92 -10.16
C ALA A 126 -8.18 -11.08 -11.44
N ILE A 127 -9.39 -11.03 -11.98
CA ILE A 127 -9.76 -10.20 -13.14
C ILE A 127 -10.78 -9.17 -12.66
N LEU A 128 -10.63 -7.93 -13.10
CA LEU A 128 -11.55 -6.84 -12.83
C LEU A 128 -12.89 -7.05 -13.59
N PRO A 129 -13.99 -6.42 -13.18
CA PRO A 129 -15.27 -6.50 -13.87
C PRO A 129 -15.23 -6.12 -15.35
N ASP A 130 -14.30 -5.26 -15.76
CA ASP A 130 -14.09 -4.84 -17.15
C ASP A 130 -13.21 -5.81 -17.98
N GLY A 131 -12.75 -6.91 -17.39
CA GLY A 131 -11.92 -7.93 -18.02
C GLY A 131 -10.42 -7.68 -17.95
N ARG A 132 -9.94 -6.55 -17.41
CA ARG A 132 -8.51 -6.32 -17.18
C ARG A 132 -7.99 -7.19 -16.03
N ASN A 133 -6.69 -7.51 -16.06
CA ASN A 133 -6.04 -8.11 -14.91
C ASN A 133 -6.07 -7.16 -13.71
N ALA A 134 -6.29 -7.67 -12.49
CA ALA A 134 -6.35 -6.82 -11.31
C ALA A 134 -5.00 -6.15 -10.96
N HIS A 135 -3.86 -6.72 -11.37
CA HIS A 135 -2.58 -6.01 -11.38
C HIS A 135 -2.49 -5.18 -12.67
N LEU A 136 -2.82 -3.90 -12.59
CA LEU A 136 -2.83 -2.99 -13.73
C LEU A 136 -1.43 -2.56 -14.17
N ILE A 137 -0.45 -2.63 -13.25
CA ILE A 137 0.96 -2.36 -13.52
C ILE A 137 1.77 -3.61 -13.20
N VAL A 138 2.19 -4.34 -14.25
CA VAL A 138 3.09 -5.48 -14.13
C VAL A 138 4.44 -5.10 -14.73
N ASN A 139 5.43 -4.89 -13.88
CA ASN A 139 6.78 -4.51 -14.25
C ASN A 139 7.82 -5.17 -13.33
N ASP A 140 9.09 -5.14 -13.74
CA ASP A 140 10.18 -5.69 -12.94
C ASP A 140 10.56 -4.79 -11.73
N ALA A 141 11.36 -5.35 -10.83
CA ALA A 141 11.77 -4.67 -9.61
C ALA A 141 12.61 -3.40 -9.86
N ASN A 142 13.40 -3.34 -10.95
CA ASN A 142 14.21 -2.17 -11.28
C ASN A 142 13.34 -1.02 -11.76
N TRP A 143 12.33 -1.31 -12.56
CA TRP A 143 11.36 -0.31 -13.00
C TRP A 143 10.62 0.31 -11.80
N TRP A 144 10.09 -0.52 -10.90
CA TRP A 144 9.40 -0.06 -9.70
C TRP A 144 10.32 0.77 -8.80
N LYS A 145 11.54 0.30 -8.57
CA LYS A 145 12.52 1.02 -7.77
C LYS A 145 12.83 2.39 -8.38
N SER A 146 13.12 2.46 -9.68
CA SER A 146 13.40 3.72 -10.38
C SER A 146 12.24 4.70 -10.35
N LEU A 147 10.99 4.21 -10.42
CA LEU A 147 9.80 5.03 -10.29
C LEU A 147 9.68 5.61 -8.87
N ILE A 148 9.80 4.76 -7.84
CA ILE A 148 9.64 5.17 -6.44
C ILE A 148 10.78 6.09 -6.01
N GLU A 149 11.99 5.90 -6.51
CA GLU A 149 13.14 6.76 -6.27
C GLU A 149 12.95 8.21 -6.78
N GLN A 150 11.97 8.49 -7.63
CA GLN A 150 11.62 9.86 -7.99
C GLN A 150 10.98 10.64 -6.81
N TYR A 151 10.36 9.94 -5.89
CA TYR A 151 9.59 10.51 -4.76
C TYR A 151 10.27 10.32 -3.40
N PHE A 152 11.01 9.24 -3.21
CA PHE A 152 11.52 8.78 -1.92
C PHE A 152 13.00 8.40 -1.99
N ILE A 153 13.66 8.37 -0.84
CA ILE A 153 14.90 7.63 -0.63
C ILE A 153 14.51 6.17 -0.40
N VAL A 154 15.09 5.25 -1.17
CA VAL A 154 14.70 3.83 -1.19
C VAL A 154 15.81 2.95 -0.65
N GLU A 155 15.47 2.07 0.30
CA GLU A 155 16.31 0.99 0.79
C GLU A 155 15.64 -0.35 0.50
N GLU A 156 16.29 -1.19 -0.30
CA GLU A 156 15.74 -2.50 -0.65
C GLU A 156 15.86 -3.48 0.52
N LYS A 157 14.74 -4.01 0.98
CA LYS A 157 14.67 -5.05 2.01
C LYS A 157 14.96 -6.43 1.42
N TYR A 158 14.26 -6.78 0.36
CA TYR A 158 14.46 -7.99 -0.45
C TYR A 158 13.77 -7.87 -1.79
N ARG A 159 14.25 -8.67 -2.75
CA ARG A 159 13.52 -8.96 -3.99
C ARG A 159 13.51 -10.45 -4.26
N THR A 160 12.46 -10.89 -4.90
CA THR A 160 12.32 -12.24 -5.47
C THR A 160 11.92 -12.12 -6.94
N LYS A 161 11.72 -13.24 -7.63
CA LYS A 161 11.17 -13.24 -8.99
C LYS A 161 9.83 -12.50 -9.08
N ASN A 162 9.01 -12.59 -8.02
CA ASN A 162 7.62 -12.13 -8.05
C ASN A 162 7.32 -10.96 -7.09
N HIS A 163 8.26 -10.53 -6.25
CA HIS A 163 8.00 -9.50 -5.25
C HIS A 163 9.19 -8.58 -5.04
N LEU A 164 8.90 -7.31 -4.78
CA LEU A 164 9.83 -6.31 -4.30
C LEU A 164 9.34 -5.78 -2.94
N ALA A 165 10.21 -5.77 -1.94
CA ALA A 165 9.96 -5.15 -0.64
C ALA A 165 11.03 -4.08 -0.37
N ILE A 166 10.58 -2.87 -0.06
CA ILE A 166 11.44 -1.71 0.15
C ILE A 166 10.99 -0.92 1.38
N PHE A 167 11.97 -0.37 2.08
CA PHE A 167 11.77 0.74 3.01
C PHE A 167 11.97 2.06 2.27
N VAL A 168 11.18 3.05 2.62
CA VAL A 168 11.23 4.38 2.01
C VAL A 168 11.29 5.47 3.08
N LYS A 169 11.93 6.59 2.73
CA LYS A 169 11.94 7.82 3.55
C LYS A 169 11.60 9.02 2.66
N PRO A 170 11.00 10.08 3.23
CA PRO A 170 10.81 11.33 2.51
C PRO A 170 12.14 11.85 1.96
N LYS A 171 12.08 12.44 0.73
CA LYS A 171 13.17 13.23 0.17
C LYS A 171 13.09 14.66 0.65
#